data_b70d5d7bd9f0c935310cde1749a9c7f8
#
_entry.id   b70d5d7bd9f0c935310cde1749a9c7f8
#
_cell.length_a   1.000
_cell.length_b   1.000
_cell.length_c   1.000
_cell.angle_alpha   90.00
_cell.angle_beta   90.00
_cell.angle_gamma   90.00
#
_symmetry.space_group_name_H-M   'P 1'
#
loop_
_entity.id
_entity.type
_entity.pdbx_description
1 polymer ?
#
loop_
_entity_poly.entity_id
_entity_poly.type
_entity_poly.pdbx_seq_one_letter_code
_entity_poly.pdbx_strand_id
1 'polypeptide(L)'
;TMFKGAKALFVAALLALALVACTSVQAQPQAQVEQAAPASTSAQPVAASPQAQRSITVVGSGKVSLVPDIAIINVGAEARASTVAEAKSTVDAQIEAITAALEELDVAEKDIQTSHYGIHYEREPFPPTAREGGEAADAQGAYLVSNMLRVTVRDVEQAGDVLDAVVAAGANQVYGVTF
;
A
#
# COMPACT_ATOMS: atom_id res chain seq x y z
N THR A 1 27.00 37.08 9.71
CA THR A 1 27.25 36.70 11.13
C THR A 1 26.04 37.04 12.00
N MET A 2 24.87 36.50 11.77
CA MET A 2 23.71 36.67 12.67
C MET A 2 22.66 35.59 12.37
N PHE A 3 22.94 34.31 12.61
CA PHE A 3 21.95 33.25 12.59
C PHE A 3 22.41 31.97 13.31
N LYS A 4 23.18 32.07 14.39
CA LYS A 4 23.60 30.90 15.20
C LYS A 4 23.01 30.85 16.61
N GLY A 5 22.08 31.77 16.98
CA GLY A 5 21.58 31.86 18.36
C GLY A 5 20.20 31.21 18.61
N ALA A 6 19.45 30.84 17.58
CA ALA A 6 18.04 30.43 17.75
C ALA A 6 17.83 28.91 17.93
N LYS A 7 18.84 28.07 17.72
CA LYS A 7 18.70 26.59 17.84
C LYS A 7 19.05 26.03 19.21
N ALA A 8 19.67 26.80 20.07
CA ALA A 8 20.08 26.34 21.41
C ALA A 8 19.01 26.51 22.49
N LEU A 9 17.98 27.32 22.26
CA LEU A 9 16.89 27.58 23.24
C LEU A 9 15.72 26.60 23.15
N PHE A 10 15.58 25.87 22.04
CA PHE A 10 14.49 24.90 21.89
C PHE A 10 14.79 23.50 22.45
N VAL A 11 16.06 23.17 22.69
CA VAL A 11 16.46 21.87 23.25
C VAL A 11 16.37 21.84 24.78
N ALA A 12 16.44 22.98 25.44
CA ALA A 12 16.37 23.08 26.91
C ALA A 12 14.95 23.02 27.48
N ALA A 13 13.92 23.26 26.67
CA ALA A 13 12.53 23.28 27.12
C ALA A 13 11.83 21.90 27.07
N LEU A 14 12.43 20.88 26.45
CA LEU A 14 11.84 19.54 26.27
C LEU A 14 12.35 18.49 27.28
N LEU A 15 13.26 18.86 28.18
CA LEU A 15 13.85 17.93 29.17
C LEU A 15 13.27 18.06 30.59
N ALA A 16 12.23 18.89 30.80
CA ALA A 16 11.68 19.16 32.14
C ALA A 16 10.31 18.54 32.42
N LEU A 17 9.79 17.62 31.60
CA LEU A 17 8.43 17.09 31.76
C LEU A 17 8.35 15.55 31.88
N ALA A 18 9.34 14.90 32.46
CA ALA A 18 9.34 13.44 32.62
C ALA A 18 9.80 13.01 34.04
N LEU A 19 9.10 13.49 35.08
CA LEU A 19 9.26 12.95 36.44
C LEU A 19 7.96 13.16 37.24
N VAL A 20 6.93 12.39 36.92
CA VAL A 20 5.85 12.09 37.85
C VAL A 20 5.88 10.57 38.10
N ALA A 21 6.56 10.19 39.17
CA ALA A 21 6.63 8.85 39.68
C ALA A 21 5.28 8.46 40.31
N CYS A 22 4.69 7.40 39.84
CA CYS A 22 3.59 6.70 40.54
C CYS A 22 4.15 5.98 41.77
N THR A 23 3.90 6.48 42.96
CA THR A 23 4.05 5.74 44.21
C THR A 23 2.80 4.88 44.43
N SER A 24 2.89 3.60 44.15
CA SER A 24 1.91 2.61 44.56
C SER A 24 2.11 2.33 46.08
N VAL A 25 1.15 2.77 46.88
CA VAL A 25 1.05 2.38 48.30
C VAL A 25 0.53 0.94 48.38
N GLN A 26 1.40 0.00 48.75
CA GLN A 26 1.03 -1.34 49.18
C GLN A 26 0.49 -1.29 50.60
N ALA A 27 -0.79 -1.56 50.77
CA ALA A 27 -1.39 -1.80 52.07
C ALA A 27 -1.09 -3.24 52.52
N GLN A 28 -0.36 -3.39 53.62
CA GLN A 28 -0.16 -4.67 54.32
C GLN A 28 -1.46 -5.12 55.02
N PRO A 29 -1.79 -6.41 54.99
CA PRO A 29 -2.91 -6.91 55.76
C PRO A 29 -2.53 -7.02 57.26
N GLN A 30 -3.23 -6.28 58.12
CA GLN A 30 -3.21 -6.48 59.53
C GLN A 30 -4.05 -7.72 59.91
N ALA A 31 -3.44 -8.66 60.59
CA ALA A 31 -4.11 -9.79 61.19
C ALA A 31 -5.02 -9.29 62.33
N GLN A 32 -6.32 -9.39 62.17
CA GLN A 32 -7.28 -9.24 63.27
C GLN A 32 -7.71 -10.59 63.83
N VAL A 33 -7.54 -10.64 65.09
CA VAL A 33 -7.84 -11.75 65.98
C VAL A 33 -9.33 -12.10 65.92
N GLU A 34 -9.54 -13.38 65.81
CA GLU A 34 -10.76 -14.14 65.81
C GLU A 34 -11.64 -13.84 67.02
N GLN A 35 -12.83 -13.34 66.80
CA GLN A 35 -13.89 -13.29 67.79
C GLN A 35 -15.09 -14.07 67.28
N ALA A 36 -15.29 -15.25 67.78
CA ALA A 36 -16.37 -16.15 67.46
C ALA A 36 -17.74 -15.53 67.83
N ALA A 37 -18.60 -15.35 66.80
CA ALA A 37 -20.03 -15.08 67.00
C ALA A 37 -20.86 -16.10 66.21
N PRO A 38 -22.09 -16.41 66.64
CA PRO A 38 -22.79 -17.64 66.27
C PRO A 38 -23.23 -17.62 64.79
N ALA A 39 -23.16 -18.81 64.20
CA ALA A 39 -23.51 -19.09 62.81
C ALA A 39 -24.96 -18.71 62.49
N SER A 40 -25.14 -17.58 61.83
CA SER A 40 -26.35 -17.33 61.06
C SER A 40 -26.15 -17.96 59.69
N THR A 41 -26.89 -19.03 59.42
CA THR A 41 -26.97 -19.67 58.09
C THR A 41 -27.63 -18.71 57.14
N SER A 42 -26.86 -17.84 56.53
CA SER A 42 -27.33 -17.03 55.37
C SER A 42 -27.32 -17.96 54.17
N ALA A 43 -28.49 -18.32 53.70
CA ALA A 43 -28.64 -18.97 52.40
C ALA A 43 -28.04 -18.02 51.34
N GLN A 44 -26.89 -18.43 50.78
CA GLN A 44 -26.34 -17.73 49.64
C GLN A 44 -27.33 -17.86 48.46
N PRO A 45 -27.71 -16.73 47.80
CA PRO A 45 -28.46 -16.85 46.58
C PRO A 45 -27.58 -17.60 45.59
N VAL A 46 -28.04 -18.76 45.15
CA VAL A 46 -27.41 -19.47 44.00
C VAL A 46 -27.47 -18.55 42.84
N ALA A 47 -26.31 -18.00 42.45
CA ALA A 47 -26.21 -17.21 41.23
C ALA A 47 -26.70 -18.09 40.08
N ALA A 48 -27.82 -17.71 39.50
CA ALA A 48 -28.35 -18.36 38.31
C ALA A 48 -27.26 -18.27 37.21
N SER A 49 -26.74 -19.43 36.83
CA SER A 49 -25.80 -19.53 35.72
C SER A 49 -26.46 -18.84 34.52
N PRO A 50 -25.74 -17.98 33.75
CA PRO A 50 -26.29 -17.37 32.57
C PRO A 50 -26.73 -18.48 31.61
N GLN A 51 -28.03 -18.62 31.42
CA GLN A 51 -28.56 -19.58 30.46
C GLN A 51 -28.00 -19.21 29.12
N ALA A 52 -27.17 -20.07 28.53
CA ALA A 52 -26.70 -19.91 27.16
C ALA A 52 -27.91 -19.74 26.24
N GLN A 53 -28.07 -18.53 25.70
CA GLN A 53 -29.13 -18.23 24.73
C GLN A 53 -28.92 -19.14 23.53
N ARG A 54 -29.87 -20.02 23.30
CA ARG A 54 -29.85 -20.86 22.10
C ARG A 54 -30.13 -19.96 20.90
N SER A 55 -29.09 -19.70 20.11
CA SER A 55 -29.20 -18.92 18.88
C SER A 55 -28.82 -19.78 17.69
N ILE A 56 -29.50 -19.55 16.58
CA ILE A 56 -29.15 -20.12 15.28
C ILE A 56 -28.69 -18.95 14.42
N THR A 57 -27.43 -19.01 13.97
CA THR A 57 -26.88 -18.04 13.03
C THR A 57 -26.91 -18.66 11.64
N VAL A 58 -27.56 -18.00 10.71
CA VAL A 58 -27.59 -18.39 9.30
C VAL A 58 -26.96 -17.30 8.44
N VAL A 59 -26.15 -17.70 7.47
CA VAL A 59 -25.53 -16.79 6.50
C VAL A 59 -26.13 -17.08 5.16
N GLY A 60 -26.68 -16.05 4.52
CA GLY A 60 -27.17 -16.11 3.16
C GLY A 60 -26.26 -15.32 2.22
N SER A 61 -26.07 -15.79 1.00
CA SER A 61 -25.37 -15.06 -0.06
C SER A 61 -26.33 -14.84 -1.23
N GLY A 62 -26.22 -13.65 -1.83
CA GLY A 62 -26.96 -13.29 -3.05
C GLY A 62 -25.98 -12.86 -4.14
N LYS A 63 -26.36 -13.05 -5.40
CA LYS A 63 -25.60 -12.57 -6.56
C LYS A 63 -26.50 -11.66 -7.39
N VAL A 64 -25.96 -10.48 -7.74
CA VAL A 64 -26.60 -9.53 -8.65
C VAL A 64 -25.70 -9.38 -9.86
N SER A 65 -26.26 -9.38 -11.06
CA SER A 65 -25.53 -9.12 -12.32
C SER A 65 -26.08 -7.82 -12.91
N LEU A 66 -25.17 -6.91 -13.22
CA LEU A 66 -25.47 -5.61 -13.84
C LEU A 66 -24.68 -5.48 -15.12
N VAL A 67 -25.13 -4.62 -16.03
CA VAL A 67 -24.35 -4.19 -17.18
C VAL A 67 -23.33 -3.17 -16.69
N PRO A 68 -22.04 -3.30 -17.05
CA PRO A 68 -21.02 -2.32 -16.68
C PRO A 68 -21.31 -0.96 -17.31
N ASP A 69 -21.05 0.10 -16.59
CA ASP A 69 -21.13 1.49 -17.03
C ASP A 69 -19.77 2.18 -17.12
N ILE A 70 -18.72 1.51 -16.68
CA ILE A 70 -17.31 1.94 -16.79
C ILE A 70 -16.42 0.77 -17.17
N ALA A 71 -15.31 1.08 -17.84
CA ALA A 71 -14.19 0.18 -18.03
C ALA A 71 -12.93 0.74 -17.39
N ILE A 72 -12.16 -0.09 -16.70
CA ILE A 72 -10.86 0.28 -16.12
C ILE A 72 -9.78 -0.43 -16.92
N ILE A 73 -8.88 0.35 -17.52
CA ILE A 73 -7.74 -0.13 -18.29
C ILE A 73 -6.47 0.18 -17.51
N ASN A 74 -5.60 -0.83 -17.33
CA ASN A 74 -4.27 -0.62 -16.78
C ASN A 74 -3.25 -0.71 -17.92
N VAL A 75 -2.65 0.41 -18.23
CA VAL A 75 -1.68 0.55 -19.33
C VAL A 75 -0.47 1.33 -18.87
N GLY A 76 0.67 1.14 -19.51
CA GLY A 76 1.87 1.87 -19.15
C GLY A 76 3.02 1.65 -20.11
N ALA A 77 4.14 2.20 -19.72
CA ALA A 77 5.38 2.08 -20.43
C ALA A 77 6.50 1.56 -19.52
N GLU A 78 7.37 0.79 -20.12
CA GLU A 78 8.58 0.27 -19.49
C GLU A 78 9.75 0.44 -20.45
N ALA A 79 10.89 0.87 -19.94
CA ALA A 79 12.12 0.97 -20.70
C ALA A 79 13.31 0.47 -19.91
N ARG A 80 14.27 -0.10 -20.65
CA ARG A 80 15.52 -0.61 -20.12
C ARG A 80 16.68 0.17 -20.71
N ALA A 81 17.60 0.65 -19.87
CA ALA A 81 18.79 1.35 -20.32
C ALA A 81 19.97 1.15 -19.38
N SER A 82 21.15 1.58 -19.80
CA SER A 82 22.38 1.49 -19.02
C SER A 82 22.37 2.45 -17.82
N THR A 83 21.56 3.50 -17.87
CA THR A 83 21.40 4.49 -16.80
C THR A 83 19.92 4.71 -16.46
N VAL A 84 19.64 5.05 -15.21
CA VAL A 84 18.29 5.44 -14.75
C VAL A 84 17.77 6.64 -15.53
N ALA A 85 18.62 7.62 -15.82
CA ALA A 85 18.22 8.85 -16.50
C ALA A 85 17.71 8.57 -17.92
N GLU A 86 18.38 7.70 -18.66
CA GLU A 86 18.00 7.32 -20.01
C GLU A 86 16.69 6.50 -20.03
N ALA A 87 16.59 5.46 -19.18
CA ALA A 87 15.38 4.66 -19.05
C ALA A 87 14.18 5.52 -18.65
N LYS A 88 14.38 6.40 -17.65
CA LYS A 88 13.33 7.34 -17.21
C LYS A 88 12.88 8.28 -18.32
N SER A 89 13.82 8.90 -19.03
CA SER A 89 13.48 9.81 -20.13
C SER A 89 12.64 9.14 -21.22
N THR A 90 12.95 7.88 -21.53
CA THR A 90 12.19 7.08 -22.50
C THR A 90 10.78 6.82 -22.02
N VAL A 91 10.63 6.39 -20.76
CA VAL A 91 9.31 6.11 -20.15
C VAL A 91 8.48 7.39 -20.05
N ASP A 92 9.07 8.50 -19.62
CA ASP A 92 8.36 9.78 -19.49
C ASP A 92 7.79 10.23 -20.84
N ALA A 93 8.59 10.15 -21.91
CA ALA A 93 8.13 10.51 -23.27
C ALA A 93 7.00 9.59 -23.76
N GLN A 94 7.06 8.29 -23.46
CA GLN A 94 5.99 7.35 -23.79
C GLN A 94 4.71 7.63 -23.02
N ILE A 95 4.80 7.91 -21.72
CA ILE A 95 3.65 8.25 -20.88
C ILE A 95 3.00 9.56 -21.33
N GLU A 96 3.79 10.56 -21.71
CA GLU A 96 3.28 11.81 -22.29
C GLU A 96 2.49 11.55 -23.57
N ALA A 97 3.02 10.73 -24.48
CA ALA A 97 2.33 10.36 -25.71
C ALA A 97 1.04 9.57 -25.46
N ILE A 98 1.06 8.64 -24.50
CA ILE A 98 -0.12 7.87 -24.08
C ILE A 98 -1.19 8.81 -23.51
N THR A 99 -0.80 9.74 -22.63
CA THR A 99 -1.74 10.70 -22.03
C THR A 99 -2.36 11.59 -23.09
N ALA A 100 -1.58 12.10 -24.04
CA ALA A 100 -2.09 12.90 -25.15
C ALA A 100 -3.09 12.11 -26.02
N ALA A 101 -2.80 10.83 -26.31
CA ALA A 101 -3.73 9.99 -27.08
C ALA A 101 -5.04 9.71 -26.33
N LEU A 102 -5.00 9.63 -24.98
CA LEU A 102 -6.20 9.49 -24.17
C LEU A 102 -7.05 10.77 -24.15
N GLU A 103 -6.41 11.94 -24.10
CA GLU A 103 -7.08 13.24 -24.17
C GLU A 103 -7.77 13.46 -25.53
N GLU A 104 -7.17 13.00 -26.63
CA GLU A 104 -7.79 13.03 -27.96
C GLU A 104 -9.07 12.19 -28.06
N LEU A 105 -9.23 11.20 -27.19
CA LEU A 105 -10.43 10.36 -27.06
C LEU A 105 -11.38 10.84 -25.95
N ASP A 106 -11.27 12.10 -25.54
CA ASP A 106 -12.10 12.73 -24.50
C ASP A 106 -12.04 12.03 -23.12
N VAL A 107 -10.96 11.30 -22.82
CA VAL A 107 -10.72 10.78 -21.47
C VAL A 107 -10.27 11.93 -20.58
N ALA A 108 -11.04 12.21 -19.55
CA ALA A 108 -10.75 13.34 -18.67
C ALA A 108 -9.48 13.08 -17.83
N GLU A 109 -8.65 14.10 -17.57
CA GLU A 109 -7.41 14.03 -16.78
C GLU A 109 -7.64 13.36 -15.40
N LYS A 110 -8.77 13.64 -14.75
CA LYS A 110 -9.14 13.02 -13.45
C LYS A 110 -9.33 11.51 -13.51
N ASP A 111 -9.58 10.97 -14.70
CA ASP A 111 -9.80 9.55 -14.95
C ASP A 111 -8.50 8.82 -15.37
N ILE A 112 -7.39 9.58 -15.50
CA ILE A 112 -6.05 9.06 -15.76
C ILE A 112 -5.24 9.19 -14.47
N GLN A 113 -4.83 8.07 -13.89
CA GLN A 113 -4.10 8.06 -12.62
C GLN A 113 -2.88 7.15 -12.69
N THR A 114 -1.74 7.61 -12.20
CA THR A 114 -0.57 6.74 -12.02
C THR A 114 -0.88 5.71 -10.93
N SER A 115 -0.85 4.45 -11.28
CA SER A 115 -1.10 3.34 -10.36
C SER A 115 0.18 2.69 -9.84
N HIS A 116 1.26 2.77 -10.60
CA HIS A 116 2.56 2.24 -10.21
C HIS A 116 3.68 3.02 -10.91
N TYR A 117 4.77 3.24 -10.18
CA TYR A 117 6.03 3.74 -10.73
C TYR A 117 7.18 2.97 -10.05
N GLY A 118 8.04 2.36 -10.86
CA GLY A 118 9.11 1.53 -10.35
C GLY A 118 10.43 1.75 -11.09
N ILE A 119 11.53 1.60 -10.34
CA ILE A 119 12.89 1.60 -10.89
C ILE A 119 13.59 0.39 -10.30
N HIS A 120 14.05 -0.52 -11.15
CA HIS A 120 14.73 -1.74 -10.75
C HIS A 120 16.07 -1.85 -11.48
N TYR A 121 17.06 -2.38 -10.79
CA TYR A 121 18.32 -2.76 -11.43
C TYR A 121 18.31 -4.25 -11.70
N GLU A 122 18.40 -4.62 -12.98
CA GLU A 122 18.49 -6.00 -13.43
C GLU A 122 19.92 -6.31 -13.83
N ARG A 123 20.49 -7.31 -13.18
CA ARG A 123 21.75 -7.87 -13.62
C ARG A 123 21.46 -8.96 -14.66
N GLU A 124 22.10 -8.90 -15.82
CA GLU A 124 21.96 -10.01 -16.77
C GLU A 124 22.40 -11.32 -16.11
N PRO A 125 21.57 -12.38 -16.22
CA PRO A 125 22.03 -13.70 -15.81
C PRO A 125 23.25 -14.07 -16.65
N PHE A 126 24.30 -14.57 -16.01
CA PHE A 126 25.49 -15.06 -16.66
C PHE A 126 25.12 -15.94 -17.87
N PRO A 127 25.69 -15.70 -19.06
CA PRO A 127 25.49 -16.61 -20.17
C PRO A 127 26.02 -18.01 -19.75
N PRO A 128 25.27 -19.08 -20.03
CA PRO A 128 25.62 -20.43 -19.57
C PRO A 128 26.93 -20.99 -20.21
N THR A 129 27.62 -20.18 -21.01
CA THR A 129 28.86 -20.54 -21.72
C THR A 129 30.11 -19.84 -21.20
N ALA A 130 30.10 -19.27 -20.00
CA ALA A 130 31.32 -18.83 -19.33
C ALA A 130 32.16 -20.11 -19.03
N ARG A 131 33.03 -20.49 -19.96
CA ARG A 131 34.02 -21.56 -19.79
C ARG A 131 34.89 -21.20 -18.58
N GLU A 132 35.13 -22.20 -17.74
CA GLU A 132 36.12 -22.12 -16.67
C GLU A 132 37.44 -21.57 -17.24
N GLY A 133 37.82 -20.35 -16.82
CA GLY A 133 39.09 -19.70 -17.17
C GLY A 133 39.03 -18.40 -17.98
N GLY A 134 37.85 -17.90 -18.37
CA GLY A 134 37.69 -16.56 -18.95
C GLY A 134 37.53 -15.53 -17.84
N GLU A 135 38.25 -14.38 -17.94
CA GLU A 135 37.93 -13.19 -17.15
C GLU A 135 36.44 -12.98 -17.22
N ALA A 136 35.80 -12.84 -16.04
CA ALA A 136 34.39 -12.54 -15.94
C ALA A 136 34.17 -11.19 -16.66
N ALA A 137 33.65 -11.27 -17.89
CA ALA A 137 33.16 -10.05 -18.54
C ALA A 137 32.19 -9.42 -17.57
N ASP A 138 32.44 -8.17 -17.19
CA ASP A 138 31.58 -7.40 -16.27
C ASP A 138 30.15 -7.54 -16.76
N ALA A 139 29.36 -8.32 -16.03
CA ALA A 139 27.94 -8.49 -16.31
C ALA A 139 27.29 -7.12 -16.10
N GLN A 140 27.22 -6.33 -17.17
CA GLN A 140 26.61 -5.02 -17.14
C GLN A 140 25.11 -5.23 -16.97
N GLY A 141 24.61 -4.86 -15.79
CA GLY A 141 23.18 -4.82 -15.56
C GLY A 141 22.58 -3.59 -16.24
N ALA A 142 21.28 -3.59 -16.35
CA ALA A 142 20.51 -2.47 -16.87
C ALA A 142 19.48 -2.01 -15.84
N TYR A 143 19.11 -0.75 -15.94
CA TYR A 143 18.02 -0.21 -15.16
C TYR A 143 16.72 -0.36 -15.94
N LEU A 144 15.73 -0.92 -15.28
CA LEU A 144 14.36 -1.03 -15.77
C LEU A 144 13.53 0.02 -15.06
N VAL A 145 12.91 0.90 -15.84
CA VAL A 145 11.95 1.90 -15.33
C VAL A 145 10.59 1.56 -15.88
N SER A 146 9.58 1.51 -15.02
CA SER A 146 8.19 1.26 -15.39
C SER A 146 7.27 2.33 -14.80
N ASN A 147 6.29 2.75 -15.59
CA ASN A 147 5.24 3.66 -15.15
C ASN A 147 3.89 3.16 -15.68
N MET A 148 2.96 2.90 -14.75
CA MET A 148 1.64 2.35 -15.04
C MET A 148 0.56 3.38 -14.74
N LEU A 149 -0.36 3.51 -15.66
CA LEU A 149 -1.57 4.32 -15.54
C LEU A 149 -2.77 3.42 -15.37
N ARG A 150 -3.69 3.87 -14.53
CA ARG A 150 -5.06 3.38 -14.47
C ARG A 150 -5.96 4.38 -15.15
N VAL A 151 -6.63 3.95 -16.19
CA VAL A 151 -7.52 4.77 -17.02
C VAL A 151 -8.94 4.31 -16.79
N THR A 152 -9.83 5.23 -16.40
CA THR A 152 -11.26 4.95 -16.27
C THR A 152 -11.98 5.46 -17.51
N VAL A 153 -12.48 4.55 -18.32
CA VAL A 153 -13.25 4.85 -19.53
C VAL A 153 -14.73 4.78 -19.18
N ARG A 154 -15.43 5.92 -19.31
CA ARG A 154 -16.85 6.05 -18.93
C ARG A 154 -17.82 5.61 -20.02
N ASP A 155 -17.35 5.47 -21.23
CA ASP A 155 -18.07 4.85 -22.33
C ASP A 155 -17.43 3.48 -22.61
N VAL A 156 -18.07 2.43 -22.17
CA VAL A 156 -17.57 1.05 -22.28
C VAL A 156 -17.37 0.65 -23.76
N GLU A 157 -18.14 1.23 -24.69
CA GLU A 157 -18.03 0.92 -26.12
C GLU A 157 -16.72 1.45 -26.72
N GLN A 158 -16.16 2.53 -26.16
CA GLN A 158 -14.89 3.11 -26.58
C GLN A 158 -13.65 2.40 -26.01
N ALA A 159 -13.82 1.43 -25.11
CA ALA A 159 -12.69 0.76 -24.46
C ALA A 159 -11.71 0.11 -25.45
N GLY A 160 -12.21 -0.37 -26.58
CA GLY A 160 -11.40 -0.93 -27.67
C GLY A 160 -10.55 0.13 -28.34
N ASP A 161 -11.18 1.23 -28.73
CA ASP A 161 -10.49 2.34 -29.41
C ASP A 161 -9.43 3.00 -28.51
N VAL A 162 -9.73 3.14 -27.22
CA VAL A 162 -8.78 3.61 -26.21
C VAL A 162 -7.57 2.68 -26.14
N LEU A 163 -7.81 1.36 -26.13
CA LEU A 163 -6.71 0.39 -26.06
C LEU A 163 -5.82 0.45 -27.31
N ASP A 164 -6.40 0.55 -28.48
CA ASP A 164 -5.68 0.66 -29.75
C ASP A 164 -4.86 1.95 -29.80
N ALA A 165 -5.43 3.07 -29.37
CA ALA A 165 -4.76 4.36 -29.35
C ALA A 165 -3.54 4.39 -28.42
N VAL A 166 -3.66 3.84 -27.19
CA VAL A 166 -2.54 3.82 -26.24
C VAL A 166 -1.42 2.90 -26.69
N VAL A 167 -1.73 1.78 -27.35
CA VAL A 167 -0.73 0.89 -27.95
C VAL A 167 -0.01 1.60 -29.09
N ALA A 168 -0.75 2.29 -29.96
CA ALA A 168 -0.18 3.08 -31.04
C ALA A 168 0.71 4.23 -30.53
N ALA A 169 0.37 4.82 -29.38
CA ALA A 169 1.14 5.87 -28.70
C ALA A 169 2.42 5.34 -28.01
N GLY A 170 2.63 4.02 -27.99
CA GLY A 170 3.85 3.41 -27.44
C GLY A 170 3.70 2.73 -26.10
N ALA A 171 2.49 2.46 -25.63
CA ALA A 171 2.26 1.59 -24.47
C ALA A 171 2.79 0.19 -24.78
N ASN A 172 3.67 -0.30 -23.91
CA ASN A 172 4.25 -1.66 -24.03
C ASN A 172 3.89 -2.53 -22.83
N GLN A 173 3.14 -2.00 -21.87
CA GLN A 173 2.59 -2.70 -20.74
C GLN A 173 1.06 -2.54 -20.74
N VAL A 174 0.33 -3.63 -20.96
CA VAL A 174 -1.13 -3.66 -20.95
C VAL A 174 -1.59 -4.83 -20.10
N TYR A 175 -2.31 -4.55 -19.01
CA TYR A 175 -2.75 -5.56 -18.05
C TYR A 175 -4.27 -5.81 -18.09
N GLY A 176 -4.85 -5.69 -19.28
CA GLY A 176 -6.24 -6.03 -19.52
C GLY A 176 -7.25 -4.94 -19.15
N VAL A 177 -8.49 -5.25 -19.40
CA VAL A 177 -9.66 -4.40 -19.13
C VAL A 177 -10.51 -5.08 -18.07
N THR A 178 -10.95 -4.30 -17.09
CA THR A 178 -11.91 -4.74 -16.06
C THR A 178 -13.17 -3.89 -16.17
N PHE A 179 -14.31 -4.52 -16.04
CA PHE A 179 -15.62 -3.91 -16.14
C PHE A 179 -16.35 -3.92 -14.81
#